data_3a8dda38bf715da3331abbd258eb152b
#
_entry.id   3a8dda38bf715da3331abbd258eb152b
#
_cell.length_a   1.000
_cell.length_b   1.000
_cell.length_c   1.000
_cell.angle_alpha   90.00
_cell.angle_beta   90.00
_cell.angle_gamma   90.00
#
_symmetry.space_group_name_H-M   'P 1'
#
loop_
_entity.id
_entity.type
_entity.pdbx_description
1 polymer ?
#
loop_
_entity_poly.entity_id
_entity_poly.type
_entity_poly.pdbx_seq_one_letter_code
_entity_poly.pdbx_strand_id
1 'polypeptide(L)'
;MRASGILMPVFSLPGPYGIGTLGDEAFAFVDFLAAAKQTYWQILPIGPTGYGDSPYQSFSAFAGNPYFIDFRLLAADGLLTEAELPAPQPVGPVDYGALYRQRPVVLHKAADRLLASPTPAYEAFCEAQSGWLEDYALFMAVKAERGQAGLADWPDDLRTREPAALAAAKERLAAEVDYYKAVQFFFYTQWNALKAYANSHGIQLVGDIPILSLIHISEPTRRVVI
;
A
#
# COMPACT_ATOMS: atom_id res chain seq x y z
N MET A 1 7.99 -33.14 -8.20
CA MET A 1 8.96 -32.26 -8.89
C MET A 1 9.63 -31.40 -7.83
N ARG A 2 10.96 -31.22 -7.85
CA ARG A 2 11.64 -30.29 -6.92
C ARG A 2 11.54 -28.89 -7.49
N ALA A 3 11.22 -27.90 -6.66
CA ALA A 3 11.16 -26.49 -7.02
C ALA A 3 12.00 -25.68 -6.02
N SER A 4 12.51 -24.55 -6.45
CA SER A 4 13.29 -23.63 -5.62
C SER A 4 12.79 -22.21 -5.78
N GLY A 5 13.10 -21.35 -4.82
CA GLY A 5 12.75 -19.94 -4.82
C GLY A 5 13.65 -19.12 -3.94
N ILE A 6 13.47 -17.82 -3.99
CA ILE A 6 14.21 -16.86 -3.17
C ILE A 6 13.21 -16.08 -2.31
N LEU A 7 13.55 -15.95 -1.02
CA LEU A 7 12.88 -14.99 -0.14
C LEU A 7 13.56 -13.64 -0.30
N MET A 8 12.84 -12.65 -0.82
CA MET A 8 13.30 -11.28 -0.99
C MET A 8 12.15 -10.33 -0.70
N PRO A 9 12.18 -9.62 0.43
CA PRO A 9 11.16 -8.61 0.72
C PRO A 9 11.18 -7.49 -0.32
N VAL A 10 10.02 -6.97 -0.70
CA VAL A 10 9.94 -5.85 -1.67
C VAL A 10 10.74 -4.65 -1.20
N PHE A 11 10.68 -4.32 0.09
CA PHE A 11 11.43 -3.19 0.64
C PHE A 11 12.96 -3.36 0.60
N SER A 12 13.46 -4.57 0.41
CA SER A 12 14.91 -4.86 0.30
C SER A 12 15.44 -4.81 -1.13
N LEU A 13 14.56 -4.65 -2.12
CA LEU A 13 14.99 -4.39 -3.48
C LEU A 13 15.69 -3.02 -3.55
N PRO A 14 16.67 -2.82 -4.43
CA PRO A 14 17.20 -1.50 -4.67
C PRO A 14 16.09 -0.59 -5.20
N GLY A 15 16.19 0.70 -4.93
CA GLY A 15 15.21 1.66 -5.43
C GLY A 15 15.70 3.09 -5.25
N PRO A 16 15.29 4.02 -6.12
CA PRO A 16 15.80 5.38 -6.11
C PRO A 16 15.25 6.25 -4.97
N TYR A 17 14.23 5.78 -4.25
CA TYR A 17 13.52 6.60 -3.26
C TYR A 17 13.63 6.07 -1.83
N GLY A 18 14.79 5.48 -1.50
CA GLY A 18 15.14 5.05 -0.14
C GLY A 18 14.50 3.75 0.34
N ILE A 19 13.73 3.08 -0.51
CA ILE A 19 13.11 1.77 -0.25
C ILE A 19 12.83 1.07 -1.58
N GLY A 20 12.79 -0.26 -1.57
CA GLY A 20 12.32 -1.03 -2.73
C GLY A 20 10.82 -0.81 -3.01
N THR A 21 10.48 -0.73 -4.29
CA THR A 21 9.12 -0.46 -4.77
C THR A 21 8.65 -1.50 -5.78
N LEU A 22 7.40 -1.40 -6.20
CA LEU A 22 6.79 -2.24 -7.24
C LEU A 22 7.13 -1.78 -8.68
N GLY A 23 8.28 -1.09 -8.82
CA GLY A 23 8.77 -0.53 -10.08
C GLY A 23 9.80 -1.42 -10.79
N ASP A 24 10.62 -0.81 -11.65
CA ASP A 24 11.54 -1.48 -12.56
C ASP A 24 12.46 -2.50 -11.87
N GLU A 25 12.92 -2.21 -10.66
CA GLU A 25 13.80 -3.11 -9.92
C GLU A 25 13.10 -4.39 -9.49
N ALA A 26 11.79 -4.34 -9.24
CA ALA A 26 10.99 -5.53 -8.95
C ALA A 26 10.77 -6.38 -10.21
N PHE A 27 10.55 -5.75 -11.36
CA PHE A 27 10.48 -6.45 -12.65
C PHE A 27 11.82 -7.07 -13.02
N ALA A 28 12.92 -6.33 -12.88
CA ALA A 28 14.27 -6.87 -13.10
C ALA A 28 14.61 -8.04 -12.17
N PHE A 29 14.10 -8.04 -10.95
CA PHE A 29 14.26 -9.17 -10.04
C PHE A 29 13.49 -10.41 -10.52
N VAL A 30 12.31 -10.25 -11.10
CA VAL A 30 11.58 -11.36 -11.76
C VAL A 30 12.40 -11.93 -12.91
N ASP A 31 12.99 -11.08 -13.75
CA ASP A 31 13.85 -11.53 -14.86
C ASP A 31 15.08 -12.30 -14.35
N PHE A 32 15.70 -11.82 -13.27
CA PHE A 32 16.79 -12.53 -12.61
C PHE A 32 16.36 -13.90 -12.11
N LEU A 33 15.19 -14.01 -11.46
CA LEU A 33 14.66 -15.29 -10.98
C LEU A 33 14.41 -16.26 -12.12
N ALA A 34 13.81 -15.79 -13.21
CA ALA A 34 13.56 -16.61 -14.41
C ALA A 34 14.87 -17.09 -15.03
N ALA A 35 15.85 -16.21 -15.21
CA ALA A 35 17.18 -16.56 -15.73
C ALA A 35 17.92 -17.55 -14.82
N ALA A 36 17.76 -17.41 -13.49
CA ALA A 36 18.32 -18.33 -12.48
C ALA A 36 17.50 -19.63 -12.32
N LYS A 37 16.46 -19.85 -13.16
CA LYS A 37 15.58 -21.02 -13.14
C LYS A 37 14.91 -21.26 -11.77
N GLN A 38 14.63 -20.19 -11.06
CA GLN A 38 13.80 -20.24 -9.87
C GLN A 38 12.32 -20.34 -10.27
N THR A 39 11.50 -20.83 -9.33
CA THR A 39 10.04 -21.01 -9.55
C THR A 39 9.23 -20.11 -8.61
N TYR A 40 9.81 -19.76 -7.45
CA TYR A 40 9.11 -18.99 -6.44
C TYR A 40 9.87 -17.73 -6.04
N TRP A 41 9.11 -16.66 -5.85
CA TRP A 41 9.55 -15.48 -5.13
C TRP A 41 8.72 -15.37 -3.85
N GLN A 42 9.34 -15.60 -2.70
CA GLN A 42 8.69 -15.39 -1.40
C GLN A 42 8.93 -13.96 -0.95
N ILE A 43 7.85 -13.28 -0.58
CA ILE A 43 7.87 -11.92 -0.04
C ILE A 43 7.42 -11.93 1.43
N LEU A 44 7.74 -10.87 2.17
CA LEU A 44 7.14 -10.60 3.48
C LEU A 44 5.79 -9.90 3.29
N PRO A 45 4.98 -9.74 4.38
CA PRO A 45 3.70 -9.05 4.28
C PRO A 45 3.85 -7.67 3.63
N ILE A 46 2.94 -7.34 2.73
CA ILE A 46 2.96 -6.09 1.94
C ILE A 46 1.89 -5.09 2.37
N GLY A 47 1.30 -5.30 3.56
CA GLY A 47 0.34 -4.38 4.15
C GLY A 47 0.97 -3.13 4.74
N PRO A 48 0.17 -2.09 5.03
CA PRO A 48 0.65 -0.86 5.67
C PRO A 48 1.22 -1.17 7.06
N THR A 49 2.34 -0.53 7.38
CA THR A 49 3.03 -0.71 8.67
C THR A 49 2.64 0.38 9.66
N GLY A 50 2.64 0.03 10.95
CA GLY A 50 2.47 0.97 12.05
C GLY A 50 3.81 1.48 12.62
N TYR A 51 3.79 1.95 13.86
CA TYR A 51 4.98 2.36 14.59
C TYR A 51 5.97 1.18 14.73
N GLY A 52 7.23 1.43 14.38
CA GLY A 52 8.28 0.40 14.39
C GLY A 52 8.46 -0.33 13.05
N ASP A 53 7.65 0.02 12.04
CA ASP A 53 7.80 -0.39 10.62
C ASP A 53 7.92 -1.89 10.36
N SER A 54 7.47 -2.72 11.31
CA SER A 54 7.44 -4.16 11.16
C SER A 54 6.37 -4.57 10.13
N PRO A 55 6.70 -5.36 9.11
CA PRO A 55 5.71 -5.86 8.15
C PRO A 55 4.65 -6.75 8.79
N TYR A 56 4.90 -7.26 9.99
CA TYR A 56 3.95 -8.08 10.73
C TYR A 56 3.00 -7.27 11.61
N GLN A 57 3.19 -5.97 11.74
CA GLN A 57 2.31 -5.03 12.46
C GLN A 57 1.46 -4.21 11.49
N SER A 58 0.70 -4.89 10.64
CA SER A 58 -0.26 -4.24 9.75
C SER A 58 -1.59 -4.03 10.47
N PHE A 59 -2.23 -2.90 10.24
CA PHE A 59 -3.59 -2.62 10.72
C PHE A 59 -4.67 -2.88 9.67
N SER A 60 -4.31 -3.48 8.54
CA SER A 60 -5.24 -3.97 7.53
C SER A 60 -4.77 -5.30 6.96
N ALA A 61 -5.72 -6.21 6.75
CA ALA A 61 -5.47 -7.48 6.07
C ALA A 61 -5.54 -7.35 4.53
N PHE A 62 -6.11 -6.25 4.03
CA PHE A 62 -6.38 -6.05 2.61
C PHE A 62 -5.52 -4.95 2.00
N ALA A 63 -5.30 -3.85 2.73
CA ALA A 63 -4.62 -2.69 2.19
C ALA A 63 -3.14 -2.97 1.89
N GLY A 64 -2.67 -2.39 0.79
CA GLY A 64 -1.26 -2.40 0.42
C GLY A 64 -0.47 -1.26 1.05
N ASN A 65 0.84 -1.48 1.25
CA ASN A 65 1.74 -0.50 1.84
C ASN A 65 2.06 0.63 0.86
N PRO A 66 1.71 1.89 1.18
CA PRO A 66 2.01 3.04 0.33
C PRO A 66 3.50 3.24 0.03
N TYR A 67 4.38 2.70 0.89
CA TYR A 67 5.82 2.79 0.68
C TYR A 67 6.31 2.02 -0.54
N PHE A 68 5.55 1.05 -1.03
CA PHE A 68 5.94 0.24 -2.19
C PHE A 68 5.46 0.81 -3.53
N ILE A 69 4.66 1.88 -3.53
CA ILE A 69 4.23 2.55 -4.76
C ILE A 69 5.44 3.19 -5.44
N ASP A 70 5.72 2.87 -6.68
CA ASP A 70 6.76 3.51 -7.47
C ASP A 70 6.26 4.81 -8.11
N PHE A 71 6.95 5.90 -7.85
CA PHE A 71 6.57 7.22 -8.34
C PHE A 71 6.83 7.40 -9.84
N ARG A 72 7.80 6.66 -10.42
CA ARG A 72 8.08 6.70 -11.86
C ARG A 72 6.89 6.16 -12.66
N LEU A 73 6.22 5.12 -12.14
CA LEU A 73 5.00 4.59 -12.76
C LEU A 73 3.86 5.61 -12.68
N LEU A 74 3.72 6.35 -11.57
CA LEU A 74 2.74 7.44 -11.47
C LEU A 74 3.07 8.59 -12.43
N ALA A 75 4.35 8.88 -12.67
CA ALA A 75 4.77 9.87 -13.65
C ALA A 75 4.49 9.39 -15.09
N ALA A 76 4.73 8.12 -15.40
CA ALA A 76 4.40 7.52 -16.69
C ALA A 76 2.89 7.58 -16.98
N ASP A 77 2.05 7.45 -15.95
CA ASP A 77 0.59 7.58 -16.02
C ASP A 77 0.12 9.06 -16.07
N GLY A 78 1.04 10.03 -16.05
CA GLY A 78 0.73 11.46 -16.08
C GLY A 78 0.20 12.03 -14.75
N LEU A 79 0.25 11.24 -13.68
CA LEU A 79 -0.20 11.65 -12.34
C LEU A 79 0.86 12.46 -11.57
N LEU A 80 2.12 12.38 -11.99
CA LEU A 80 3.22 13.19 -11.49
C LEU A 80 4.02 13.77 -12.68
N THR A 81 4.69 14.88 -12.46
CA THR A 81 5.71 15.38 -13.38
C THR A 81 7.09 14.95 -12.91
N GLU A 82 8.07 14.91 -13.82
CA GLU A 82 9.47 14.61 -13.47
C GLU A 82 10.02 15.54 -12.37
N ALA A 83 9.61 16.80 -12.37
CA ALA A 83 10.03 17.79 -11.37
C ALA A 83 9.45 17.53 -9.95
N GLU A 84 8.44 16.70 -9.85
CA GLU A 84 7.79 16.33 -8.57
C GLU A 84 8.33 15.04 -7.99
N LEU A 85 9.12 14.30 -8.76
CA LEU A 85 9.79 13.12 -8.26
C LEU A 85 10.85 13.50 -7.21
N PRO A 86 10.93 12.78 -6.09
CA PRO A 86 12.00 13.01 -5.12
C PRO A 86 13.37 12.78 -5.77
N ALA A 87 14.37 13.51 -5.29
CA ALA A 87 15.74 13.23 -5.71
C ALA A 87 16.13 11.80 -5.34
N PRO A 88 16.85 11.09 -6.24
CA PRO A 88 17.33 9.74 -5.94
C PRO A 88 18.18 9.72 -4.68
N GLN A 89 17.97 8.71 -3.86
CA GLN A 89 18.71 8.49 -2.63
C GLN A 89 19.75 7.36 -2.82
N PRO A 90 20.89 7.42 -2.17
CA PRO A 90 21.87 6.34 -2.22
C PRO A 90 21.28 5.06 -1.59
N VAL A 91 21.76 3.92 -2.09
CA VAL A 91 21.41 2.62 -1.48
C VAL A 91 21.98 2.56 -0.07
N GLY A 92 21.15 2.22 0.89
CA GLY A 92 21.51 2.15 2.30
C GLY A 92 20.39 1.62 3.18
N PRO A 93 20.52 1.71 4.49
CA PRO A 93 19.41 1.40 5.41
C PRO A 93 18.20 2.29 5.12
N VAL A 94 17.00 1.70 5.22
CA VAL A 94 15.74 2.43 5.00
C VAL A 94 15.52 3.43 6.13
N ASP A 95 15.38 4.72 5.81
CA ASP A 95 14.93 5.75 6.75
C ASP A 95 13.41 5.88 6.70
N TYR A 96 12.72 5.08 7.50
CA TYR A 96 11.26 5.11 7.59
C TYR A 96 10.72 6.46 8.05
N GLY A 97 11.45 7.18 8.90
CA GLY A 97 11.07 8.53 9.30
C GLY A 97 11.06 9.52 8.14
N ALA A 98 12.01 9.42 7.21
CA ALA A 98 12.01 10.20 5.99
C ALA A 98 10.86 9.79 5.06
N LEU A 99 10.63 8.47 4.88
CA LEU A 99 9.52 7.96 4.07
C LEU A 99 8.17 8.45 4.59
N TYR A 100 7.95 8.38 5.90
CA TYR A 100 6.73 8.84 6.55
C TYR A 100 6.42 10.32 6.27
N ARG A 101 7.45 11.17 6.24
CA ARG A 101 7.26 12.62 5.98
C ARG A 101 7.15 12.96 4.51
N GLN A 102 7.88 12.29 3.65
CA GLN A 102 8.04 12.70 2.24
C GLN A 102 7.05 12.03 1.30
N ARG A 103 6.79 10.73 1.47
CA ARG A 103 5.95 9.99 0.53
C ARG A 103 4.50 10.49 0.46
N PRO A 104 3.82 10.81 1.58
CA PRO A 104 2.47 11.35 1.50
C PRO A 104 2.38 12.63 0.67
N VAL A 105 3.38 13.51 0.76
CA VAL A 105 3.40 14.78 0.00
C VAL A 105 3.37 14.52 -1.52
N VAL A 106 4.10 13.52 -1.99
CA VAL A 106 4.11 13.14 -3.41
C VAL A 106 2.82 12.41 -3.80
N LEU A 107 2.36 11.49 -2.95
CA LEU A 107 1.13 10.72 -3.20
C LEU A 107 -0.12 11.61 -3.23
N HIS A 108 -0.19 12.66 -2.38
CA HIS A 108 -1.30 13.62 -2.44
C HIS A 108 -1.37 14.31 -3.81
N LYS A 109 -0.25 14.75 -4.38
CA LYS A 109 -0.25 15.37 -5.71
C LYS A 109 -0.78 14.44 -6.79
N ALA A 110 -0.38 13.16 -6.74
CA ALA A 110 -0.87 12.16 -7.69
C ALA A 110 -2.37 11.88 -7.48
N ALA A 111 -2.80 11.76 -6.22
CA ALA A 111 -4.20 11.55 -5.89
C ALA A 111 -5.07 12.73 -6.31
N ASP A 112 -4.64 13.97 -6.06
CA ASP A 112 -5.38 15.18 -6.47
C ASP A 112 -5.63 15.21 -7.98
N ARG A 113 -4.63 14.80 -8.80
CA ARG A 113 -4.80 14.72 -10.25
C ARG A 113 -5.75 13.62 -10.68
N LEU A 114 -5.65 12.44 -10.06
CA LEU A 114 -6.59 11.35 -10.33
C LEU A 114 -8.02 11.74 -9.97
N LEU A 115 -8.20 12.36 -8.79
CA LEU A 115 -9.53 12.74 -8.27
C LEU A 115 -10.13 13.94 -9.01
N ALA A 116 -9.31 14.81 -9.59
CA ALA A 116 -9.79 15.88 -10.47
C ALA A 116 -10.38 15.36 -11.80
N SER A 117 -9.97 14.18 -12.25
CA SER A 117 -10.48 13.50 -13.44
C SER A 117 -10.42 11.98 -13.25
N PRO A 118 -11.35 11.40 -12.48
CA PRO A 118 -11.35 9.98 -12.19
C PRO A 118 -11.43 9.13 -13.46
N THR A 119 -10.63 8.07 -13.50
CA THR A 119 -10.63 7.13 -14.62
C THR A 119 -11.65 6.02 -14.41
N PRO A 120 -12.22 5.42 -15.49
CA PRO A 120 -13.10 4.26 -15.35
C PRO A 120 -12.44 3.08 -14.60
N ALA A 121 -11.12 2.95 -14.70
CA ALA A 121 -10.38 1.92 -13.95
C ALA A 121 -10.37 2.19 -12.44
N TYR A 122 -10.26 3.45 -12.02
CA TYR A 122 -10.37 3.82 -10.61
C TYR A 122 -11.77 3.58 -10.07
N GLU A 123 -12.81 3.96 -10.81
CA GLU A 123 -14.20 3.74 -10.41
C GLU A 123 -14.51 2.25 -10.27
N ALA A 124 -14.10 1.44 -11.25
CA ALA A 124 -14.24 -0.01 -11.20
C ALA A 124 -13.48 -0.64 -10.03
N PHE A 125 -12.29 -0.13 -9.71
CA PHE A 125 -11.55 -0.57 -8.52
C PHE A 125 -12.31 -0.26 -7.23
N CYS A 126 -12.83 0.95 -7.06
CA CYS A 126 -13.59 1.33 -5.89
C CYS A 126 -14.84 0.46 -5.72
N GLU A 127 -15.55 0.17 -6.80
CA GLU A 127 -16.71 -0.72 -6.78
C GLU A 127 -16.32 -2.15 -6.39
N ALA A 128 -15.30 -2.70 -7.04
CA ALA A 128 -14.82 -4.07 -6.80
C ALA A 128 -14.27 -4.27 -5.38
N GLN A 129 -13.70 -3.22 -4.77
CA GLN A 129 -13.11 -3.27 -3.43
C GLN A 129 -14.02 -2.67 -2.33
N SER A 130 -15.29 -2.37 -2.65
CA SER A 130 -16.24 -1.71 -1.74
C SER A 130 -16.44 -2.44 -0.40
N GLY A 131 -16.17 -3.73 -0.35
CA GLY A 131 -16.31 -4.55 0.86
C GLY A 131 -15.34 -4.21 2.00
N TRP A 132 -14.23 -3.51 1.71
CA TRP A 132 -13.24 -3.13 2.71
C TRP A 132 -12.69 -1.71 2.53
N LEU A 133 -12.60 -1.21 1.29
CA LEU A 133 -11.87 0.01 0.93
C LEU A 133 -12.44 1.27 1.62
N GLU A 134 -13.76 1.38 1.70
CA GLU A 134 -14.43 2.51 2.36
C GLU A 134 -14.12 2.54 3.86
N ASP A 135 -14.22 1.41 4.53
CA ASP A 135 -13.94 1.30 5.96
C ASP A 135 -12.45 1.57 6.25
N TYR A 136 -11.55 1.05 5.43
CA TYR A 136 -10.13 1.31 5.55
C TYR A 136 -9.79 2.79 5.34
N ALA A 137 -10.30 3.40 4.28
CA ALA A 137 -10.03 4.79 3.96
C ALA A 137 -10.55 5.74 5.05
N LEU A 138 -11.77 5.50 5.57
CA LEU A 138 -12.31 6.26 6.69
C LEU A 138 -11.48 6.05 7.97
N PHE A 139 -11.08 4.82 8.28
CA PHE A 139 -10.20 4.52 9.41
C PHE A 139 -8.88 5.31 9.32
N MET A 140 -8.25 5.32 8.16
CA MET A 140 -6.99 6.03 7.95
C MET A 140 -7.17 7.55 8.04
N ALA A 141 -8.25 8.10 7.49
CA ALA A 141 -8.56 9.52 7.55
C ALA A 141 -8.78 9.98 9.01
N VAL A 142 -9.56 9.24 9.79
CA VAL A 142 -9.75 9.52 11.23
C VAL A 142 -8.45 9.36 12.01
N LYS A 143 -7.66 8.33 11.72
CA LYS A 143 -6.37 8.10 12.34
C LYS A 143 -5.39 9.25 12.10
N ALA A 144 -5.34 9.76 10.85
CA ALA A 144 -4.53 10.92 10.49
C ALA A 144 -4.99 12.20 11.20
N GLU A 145 -6.30 12.49 11.23
CA GLU A 145 -6.88 13.62 11.94
C GLU A 145 -6.51 13.61 13.44
N ARG A 146 -6.41 12.41 14.02
CA ARG A 146 -6.08 12.22 15.44
C ARG A 146 -4.59 12.03 15.72
N GLY A 147 -3.72 12.51 14.84
CA GLY A 147 -2.28 12.44 15.05
C GLY A 147 -1.73 11.02 15.18
N GLN A 148 -2.31 10.07 14.45
CA GLN A 148 -1.93 8.65 14.43
C GLN A 148 -2.30 7.87 15.72
N ALA A 149 -3.22 8.38 16.53
CA ALA A 149 -3.69 7.69 17.74
C ALA A 149 -4.23 6.28 17.43
N GLY A 150 -4.03 5.37 18.37
CA GLY A 150 -4.60 4.01 18.29
C GLY A 150 -6.13 4.02 18.40
N LEU A 151 -6.79 3.00 17.85
CA LEU A 151 -8.25 2.89 17.90
C LEU A 151 -8.80 2.90 19.34
N ALA A 152 -8.03 2.38 20.31
CA ALA A 152 -8.39 2.37 21.72
C ALA A 152 -8.50 3.78 22.32
N ASP A 153 -7.80 4.75 21.76
CA ASP A 153 -7.76 6.14 22.22
C ASP A 153 -8.77 7.04 21.50
N TRP A 154 -9.60 6.45 20.62
CA TRP A 154 -10.63 7.20 19.89
C TRP A 154 -11.86 7.44 20.76
N PRO A 155 -12.67 8.47 20.46
CA PRO A 155 -13.98 8.66 21.08
C PRO A 155 -14.84 7.40 20.95
N ASP A 156 -15.63 7.12 21.96
CA ASP A 156 -16.41 5.91 22.06
C ASP A 156 -17.35 5.71 20.86
N ASP A 157 -17.99 6.76 20.40
CA ASP A 157 -18.91 6.75 19.26
C ASP A 157 -18.23 6.31 17.94
N LEU A 158 -17.01 6.78 17.69
CA LEU A 158 -16.22 6.33 16.53
C LEU A 158 -15.66 4.93 16.76
N ARG A 159 -15.19 4.63 17.97
CA ARG A 159 -14.62 3.33 18.32
C ARG A 159 -15.65 2.21 18.26
N THR A 160 -16.88 2.47 18.69
CA THR A 160 -18.00 1.54 18.65
C THR A 160 -18.78 1.58 17.32
N ARG A 161 -18.32 2.42 16.37
CA ARG A 161 -18.88 2.54 15.02
C ARG A 161 -20.35 3.02 15.03
N GLU A 162 -20.67 4.01 15.86
CA GLU A 162 -22.00 4.62 15.84
C GLU A 162 -22.31 5.22 14.45
N PRO A 163 -23.44 4.84 13.81
CA PRO A 163 -23.71 5.23 12.42
C PRO A 163 -23.67 6.74 12.17
N ALA A 164 -24.18 7.53 13.12
CA ALA A 164 -24.18 8.99 13.01
C ALA A 164 -22.77 9.57 13.09
N ALA A 165 -21.92 9.04 13.98
CA ALA A 165 -20.53 9.48 14.12
C ALA A 165 -19.70 9.12 12.88
N LEU A 166 -19.89 7.91 12.32
CA LEU A 166 -19.22 7.51 11.07
C LEU A 166 -19.67 8.37 9.90
N ALA A 167 -20.97 8.68 9.76
CA ALA A 167 -21.48 9.54 8.69
C ALA A 167 -20.89 10.95 8.79
N ALA A 168 -20.88 11.54 9.99
CA ALA A 168 -20.30 12.85 10.22
C ALA A 168 -18.77 12.87 9.96
N ALA A 169 -18.04 11.82 10.34
CA ALA A 169 -16.62 11.70 10.07
C ALA A 169 -16.36 11.57 8.56
N LYS A 170 -17.15 10.76 7.85
CA LYS A 170 -17.03 10.59 6.39
C LYS A 170 -17.28 11.89 5.63
N GLU A 171 -18.28 12.67 6.03
CA GLU A 171 -18.56 13.98 5.42
C GLU A 171 -17.41 14.96 5.69
N ARG A 172 -16.97 15.09 6.92
CA ARG A 172 -15.89 16.01 7.33
C ARG A 172 -14.55 15.66 6.70
N LEU A 173 -14.25 14.40 6.52
CA LEU A 173 -12.95 13.89 6.05
C LEU A 173 -13.01 13.36 4.60
N ALA A 174 -14.03 13.76 3.82
CA ALA A 174 -14.28 13.20 2.49
C ALA A 174 -13.02 13.24 1.59
N ALA A 175 -12.30 14.37 1.57
CA ALA A 175 -11.08 14.52 0.78
C ALA A 175 -9.97 13.52 1.19
N GLU A 176 -9.78 13.32 2.50
CA GLU A 176 -8.80 12.35 3.01
C GLU A 176 -9.24 10.90 2.74
N VAL A 177 -10.53 10.61 2.84
CA VAL A 177 -11.07 9.29 2.47
C VAL A 177 -10.78 9.00 1.01
N ASP A 178 -11.03 9.95 0.11
CA ASP A 178 -10.78 9.78 -1.32
C ASP A 178 -9.27 9.67 -1.62
N TYR A 179 -8.42 10.40 -0.90
CA TYR A 179 -6.96 10.25 -0.98
C TYR A 179 -6.54 8.81 -0.64
N TYR A 180 -7.00 8.24 0.47
CA TYR A 180 -6.61 6.87 0.83
C TYR A 180 -7.14 5.82 -0.16
N LYS A 181 -8.31 6.03 -0.77
CA LYS A 181 -8.78 5.17 -1.87
C LYS A 181 -7.88 5.26 -3.08
N ALA A 182 -7.48 6.46 -3.50
CA ALA A 182 -6.57 6.68 -4.61
C ALA A 182 -5.22 6.00 -4.37
N VAL A 183 -4.66 6.11 -3.16
CA VAL A 183 -3.40 5.44 -2.78
C VAL A 183 -3.52 3.92 -2.90
N GLN A 184 -4.64 3.34 -2.48
CA GLN A 184 -4.85 1.90 -2.64
C GLN A 184 -5.00 1.51 -4.11
N PHE A 185 -5.66 2.32 -4.93
CA PHE A 185 -5.71 2.11 -6.37
C PHE A 185 -4.32 2.09 -7.00
N PHE A 186 -3.44 3.04 -6.67
CA PHE A 186 -2.06 3.06 -7.15
C PHE A 186 -1.29 1.80 -6.77
N PHE A 187 -1.40 1.40 -5.50
CA PHE A 187 -0.75 0.18 -5.04
C PHE A 187 -1.24 -1.05 -5.81
N TYR A 188 -2.54 -1.25 -5.91
CA TYR A 188 -3.10 -2.45 -6.55
C TYR A 188 -2.86 -2.49 -8.06
N THR A 189 -2.84 -1.35 -8.73
CA THR A 189 -2.46 -1.26 -10.15
C THR A 189 -1.05 -1.78 -10.35
N GLN A 190 -0.09 -1.29 -9.58
CA GLN A 190 1.31 -1.70 -9.68
C GLN A 190 1.53 -3.14 -9.21
N TRP A 191 0.91 -3.54 -8.12
CA TRP A 191 0.99 -4.90 -7.60
C TRP A 191 0.45 -5.94 -8.59
N ASN A 192 -0.72 -5.68 -9.17
CA ASN A 192 -1.32 -6.60 -10.13
C ASN A 192 -0.49 -6.71 -11.42
N ALA A 193 0.11 -5.60 -11.87
CA ALA A 193 1.02 -5.61 -13.02
C ALA A 193 2.26 -6.48 -12.73
N LEU A 194 2.92 -6.27 -11.59
CA LEU A 194 4.08 -7.08 -11.19
C LEU A 194 3.72 -8.56 -11.03
N LYS A 195 2.59 -8.86 -10.39
CA LYS A 195 2.12 -10.24 -10.23
C LYS A 195 1.84 -10.92 -11.56
N ALA A 196 1.18 -10.23 -12.49
CA ALA A 196 0.92 -10.75 -13.83
C ALA A 196 2.23 -10.99 -14.59
N TYR A 197 3.19 -10.07 -14.49
CA TYR A 197 4.51 -10.21 -15.08
C TYR A 197 5.26 -11.42 -14.53
N ALA A 198 5.35 -11.56 -13.22
CA ALA A 198 5.99 -12.72 -12.57
C ALA A 198 5.38 -14.04 -13.05
N ASN A 199 4.05 -14.13 -13.05
CA ASN A 199 3.35 -15.33 -13.50
C ASN A 199 3.61 -15.65 -14.97
N SER A 200 3.70 -14.63 -15.86
CA SER A 200 4.00 -14.82 -17.28
C SER A 200 5.43 -15.33 -17.53
N HIS A 201 6.34 -15.09 -16.56
CA HIS A 201 7.73 -15.60 -16.56
C HIS A 201 7.89 -16.92 -15.78
N GLY A 202 6.77 -17.55 -15.39
CA GLY A 202 6.79 -18.81 -14.65
C GLY A 202 7.17 -18.68 -13.18
N ILE A 203 7.22 -17.47 -12.64
CA ILE A 203 7.50 -17.19 -11.22
C ILE A 203 6.20 -17.06 -10.44
N GLN A 204 6.04 -17.88 -9.41
CA GLN A 204 4.92 -17.81 -8.49
C GLN A 204 5.29 -17.01 -7.25
N LEU A 205 4.44 -16.05 -6.89
CA LEU A 205 4.63 -15.26 -5.67
C LEU A 205 4.09 -16.04 -4.46
N VAL A 206 4.92 -16.18 -3.44
CA VAL A 206 4.53 -16.73 -2.14
C VAL A 206 4.44 -15.58 -1.15
N GLY A 207 3.22 -15.24 -0.76
CA GLY A 207 2.95 -14.21 0.25
C GLY A 207 3.27 -14.68 1.67
N ASP A 208 3.17 -13.73 2.59
CA ASP A 208 3.27 -14.00 4.03
C ASP A 208 2.11 -13.29 4.74
N ILE A 209 1.70 -13.85 5.89
CA ILE A 209 0.53 -13.36 6.64
C ILE A 209 1.02 -12.69 7.92
N PRO A 210 0.58 -11.45 8.22
CA PRO A 210 0.96 -10.73 9.43
C PRO A 210 0.19 -11.26 10.66
N ILE A 211 0.46 -12.48 11.09
CA ILE A 211 -0.31 -13.19 12.13
C ILE A 211 -0.30 -12.45 13.47
N LEU A 212 0.77 -11.71 13.79
CA LEU A 212 0.90 -11.01 15.06
C LEU A 212 0.05 -9.75 15.17
N SER A 213 -0.43 -9.19 14.06
CA SER A 213 -1.16 -7.92 14.06
C SER A 213 -2.68 -8.07 14.09
N LEU A 214 -3.20 -9.18 13.65
CA LEU A 214 -4.65 -9.38 13.48
C LEU A 214 -5.45 -9.41 14.78
N ILE A 215 -4.78 -9.57 15.94
CA ILE A 215 -5.47 -9.72 17.23
C ILE A 215 -5.73 -8.37 17.92
N HIS A 216 -4.91 -7.33 17.66
CA HIS A 216 -4.94 -6.11 18.48
C HIS A 216 -4.99 -4.78 17.71
N ILE A 217 -4.78 -4.73 16.39
CA ILE A 217 -4.54 -3.48 15.65
C ILE A 217 -5.28 -3.42 14.32
N SER A 218 -6.02 -4.45 13.92
CA SER A 218 -6.73 -4.45 12.64
C SER A 218 -7.81 -3.38 12.57
N GLU A 219 -7.98 -2.82 11.37
CA GLU A 219 -9.13 -1.99 11.04
C GLU A 219 -10.44 -2.68 11.48
N PRO A 220 -11.48 -1.92 11.82
CA PRO A 220 -12.75 -2.48 12.28
C PRO A 220 -13.56 -3.08 11.11
N THR A 221 -12.97 -4.03 10.39
CA THR A 221 -13.64 -4.80 9.35
C THR A 221 -14.45 -5.94 9.97
N ARG A 222 -15.67 -6.15 9.46
CA ARG A 222 -16.62 -7.08 10.06
C ARG A 222 -16.25 -8.56 9.98
N ARG A 223 -15.24 -8.95 9.21
CA ARG A 223 -14.76 -10.34 9.12
C ARG A 223 -13.29 -10.38 8.70
N VAL A 224 -12.44 -10.77 9.61
CA VAL A 224 -11.23 -11.48 9.25
C VAL A 224 -11.68 -12.89 8.85
N VAL A 225 -11.79 -13.17 7.57
CA VAL A 225 -11.89 -14.54 7.07
C VAL A 225 -10.45 -14.95 6.78
N ILE A 226 -9.95 -15.85 7.61
CA ILE A 226 -8.72 -16.59 7.33
C ILE A 226 -9.02 -17.58 6.21
#